data_9c30097392acd5092f36bc57ea01063f
#
_entry.id   9c30097392acd5092f36bc57ea01063f
#
_cell.length_a   1.000
_cell.length_b   1.000
_cell.length_c   1.000
_cell.angle_alpha   90.00
_cell.angle_beta   90.00
_cell.angle_gamma   90.00
#
_symmetry.space_group_name_H-M   'P 1'
#
loop_
_entity.id
_entity.type
_entity.pdbx_description
1 polymer ?
#
loop_
_entity_poly.entity_id
_entity_poly.type
_entity_poly.pdbx_seq_one_letter_code
_entity_poly.pdbx_strand_id
1 'polypeptide(L)'
;LKGDIGFKRISEDTWEMAFVLAQPLKNWKFGIGNYHIFLINLFGDLFNIDYKLDEKSEDIDDGWSSGAFILKFLPNETLRDQKEIIANTRLKAHEGLMKAVLEDAERKKEETERLSVNLAKYLPPQVHEAIFSGEFDTGITTKRRKLTIFFSDISNFTSTSEGLQPEDLTRYLNEYFSEMTDIALDHGATIDKYIGDAMMVFFGDPDSKGEQEDARACVKMALKMRDRISDLQDKWQKQGFADPFVIRMGMNTGYCNVGNFGSDQRLTYTIIGSEVNIAQRLEASAQPGGILMSYETYAHA
;
A
#
# COMPACT_ATOMS: atom_id res chain seq x y z
N LEU A 1 13.21 23.13 16.46
CA LEU A 1 12.65 23.90 17.57
C LEU A 1 13.26 25.31 17.53
N LYS A 2 12.46 26.33 17.25
CA LYS A 2 12.84 27.73 17.46
C LYS A 2 12.21 28.15 18.79
N GLY A 3 13.01 28.53 19.74
CA GLY A 3 12.56 29.04 21.01
C GLY A 3 13.68 29.87 21.64
N ASP A 4 13.30 30.83 22.42
CA ASP A 4 14.24 31.66 23.18
C ASP A 4 14.33 31.12 24.60
N ILE A 5 15.58 30.99 25.10
CA ILE A 5 15.87 30.59 26.47
C ILE A 5 16.64 31.75 27.10
N GLY A 6 16.12 32.32 28.16
CA GLY A 6 16.73 33.37 28.93
C GLY A 6 17.14 32.90 30.33
N PHE A 7 18.28 33.35 30.82
CA PHE A 7 18.75 33.10 32.17
C PHE A 7 18.87 34.42 32.93
N LYS A 8 18.32 34.45 34.13
CA LYS A 8 18.43 35.60 35.03
C LYS A 8 19.00 35.12 36.35
N ARG A 9 20.07 35.73 36.79
CA ARG A 9 20.66 35.46 38.10
C ARG A 9 19.79 36.10 39.19
N ILE A 10 19.36 35.30 40.17
CA ILE A 10 18.55 35.73 41.31
C ILE A 10 19.45 35.98 42.52
N SER A 11 20.42 35.08 42.79
CA SER A 11 21.42 35.15 43.84
C SER A 11 22.75 34.57 43.39
N GLU A 12 23.74 34.46 44.27
CA GLU A 12 25.06 33.94 43.94
C GLU A 12 25.02 32.50 43.41
N ASP A 13 24.08 31.71 43.91
CA ASP A 13 23.88 30.28 43.62
C ASP A 13 22.52 29.95 42.96
N THR A 14 21.70 30.95 42.68
CA THR A 14 20.34 30.74 42.17
C THR A 14 20.10 31.51 40.89
N TRP A 15 19.57 30.82 39.89
CA TRP A 15 19.24 31.36 38.57
C TRP A 15 17.81 31.03 38.20
N GLU A 16 17.15 31.94 37.54
CA GLU A 16 15.87 31.75 36.89
C GLU A 16 16.13 31.47 35.42
N MET A 17 15.58 30.36 34.92
CA MET A 17 15.54 30.03 33.50
C MET A 17 14.11 30.21 32.98
N ALA A 18 13.95 31.12 32.03
CA ALA A 18 12.70 31.29 31.31
C ALA A 18 12.85 30.78 29.87
N PHE A 19 11.85 30.14 29.36
CA PHE A 19 11.84 29.70 27.99
C PHE A 19 10.49 30.00 27.32
N VAL A 20 10.55 30.22 26.00
CA VAL A 20 9.38 30.42 25.13
C VAL A 20 9.53 29.46 23.93
N LEU A 21 8.60 28.60 23.72
CA LEU A 21 8.59 27.62 22.61
C LEU A 21 7.66 28.07 21.51
N ALA A 22 8.17 28.11 20.27
CA ALA A 22 7.53 28.64 19.08
C ALA A 22 6.68 27.64 18.29
N GLN A 23 6.15 26.56 18.89
CA GLN A 23 5.23 25.64 18.22
C GLN A 23 4.07 25.21 19.09
N PRO A 24 2.86 25.07 18.53
CA PRO A 24 1.71 24.59 19.27
C PRO A 24 1.92 23.14 19.70
N LEU A 25 1.90 22.89 21.00
CA LEU A 25 2.04 21.57 21.62
C LEU A 25 0.86 20.63 21.32
N LYS A 26 -0.15 21.07 20.53
CA LYS A 26 -1.33 20.29 20.17
C LYS A 26 -1.05 18.94 19.49
N ASN A 27 0.13 18.77 18.90
CA ASN A 27 0.52 17.55 18.18
C ASN A 27 1.58 16.69 18.92
N TRP A 28 1.97 17.06 20.11
CA TRP A 28 2.91 16.28 20.90
C TRP A 28 2.13 15.26 21.76
N LYS A 29 2.35 13.96 21.50
CA LYS A 29 1.79 12.86 22.31
C LYS A 29 2.32 12.80 23.75
N PHE A 30 3.34 13.60 24.07
CA PHE A 30 3.88 13.74 25.40
C PHE A 30 3.30 15.04 25.97
N GLY A 31 2.43 14.93 26.96
CA GLY A 31 1.89 16.08 27.66
C GLY A 31 3.01 16.96 28.28
N ILE A 32 2.71 18.21 28.52
CA ILE A 32 3.61 19.25 29.09
C ILE A 32 4.38 18.73 30.32
N GLY A 33 3.76 17.90 31.17
CA GLY A 33 4.41 17.28 32.32
C GLY A 33 5.65 16.42 31.97
N ASN A 34 5.65 15.72 30.85
CA ASN A 34 6.80 14.90 30.44
C ASN A 34 7.95 15.73 29.84
N TYR A 35 7.65 16.88 29.26
CA TYR A 35 8.68 17.80 28.78
C TYR A 35 9.39 18.51 29.94
N HIS A 36 8.66 18.86 30.98
CA HIS A 36 9.22 19.36 32.23
C HIS A 36 10.14 18.33 32.90
N ILE A 37 9.73 17.07 33.01
CA ILE A 37 10.56 15.99 33.54
C ILE A 37 11.82 15.78 32.68
N PHE A 38 11.70 15.86 31.35
CA PHE A 38 12.85 15.77 30.45
C PHE A 38 13.87 16.92 30.69
N LEU A 39 13.40 18.16 30.75
CA LEU A 39 14.27 19.32 31.03
C LEU A 39 14.88 19.25 32.44
N ILE A 40 14.12 18.84 33.44
CA ILE A 40 14.56 18.65 34.81
C ILE A 40 15.64 17.57 34.90
N ASN A 41 15.43 16.41 34.31
CA ASN A 41 16.43 15.33 34.28
C ASN A 41 17.68 15.76 33.48
N LEU A 42 17.49 16.45 32.36
CA LEU A 42 18.57 16.97 31.54
C LEU A 42 19.44 17.97 32.32
N PHE A 43 18.83 18.86 33.08
CA PHE A 43 19.54 19.88 33.85
C PHE A 43 19.98 19.39 35.25
N GLY A 44 19.21 18.53 35.90
CA GLY A 44 19.58 17.91 37.16
C GLY A 44 20.81 17.04 37.04
N ASP A 45 20.87 16.15 36.04
CA ASP A 45 22.03 15.31 35.73
C ASP A 45 23.23 16.12 35.23
N LEU A 46 22.97 17.24 34.53
CA LEU A 46 23.99 18.12 33.96
C LEU A 46 24.77 18.91 35.01
N PHE A 47 24.12 19.38 36.08
CA PHE A 47 24.67 20.37 36.98
C PHE A 47 24.73 19.93 38.45
N ASN A 48 24.31 18.67 38.73
CA ASN A 48 24.14 18.15 40.09
C ASN A 48 23.38 19.17 40.95
N ILE A 49 22.23 19.65 40.45
CA ILE A 49 21.47 20.76 41.00
C ILE A 49 20.30 20.21 41.82
N ASP A 50 20.18 20.64 43.04
CA ASP A 50 18.94 20.53 43.81
C ASP A 50 17.96 21.60 43.32
N TYR A 51 16.89 21.20 42.65
CA TYR A 51 15.93 22.13 42.07
C TYR A 51 14.59 22.07 42.82
N LYS A 52 13.98 23.24 42.97
CA LYS A 52 12.59 23.38 43.37
C LYS A 52 11.80 23.89 42.17
N LEU A 53 10.85 23.09 41.73
CA LEU A 53 9.88 23.53 40.73
C LEU A 53 8.88 24.46 41.42
N ASP A 54 8.98 25.76 41.17
CA ASP A 54 7.93 26.69 41.51
C ASP A 54 7.10 26.88 40.22
N GLU A 55 5.94 26.21 40.12
CA GLU A 55 4.99 26.45 39.05
C GLU A 55 4.44 27.87 39.14
N LYS A 56 5.14 28.80 38.53
CA LYS A 56 4.59 30.12 38.24
C LYS A 56 4.04 30.09 36.82
N SER A 57 2.75 29.83 36.72
CA SER A 57 1.85 30.04 35.57
C SER A 57 2.33 29.51 34.22
N GLU A 58 1.70 28.45 33.74
CA GLU A 58 1.60 28.14 32.31
C GLU A 58 0.56 29.08 31.68
N ASP A 59 1.02 30.03 30.89
CA ASP A 59 0.15 30.72 29.95
C ASP A 59 0.27 30.03 28.57
N ILE A 60 -0.79 29.43 28.12
CA ILE A 60 -0.94 28.94 26.74
C ILE A 60 -1.81 29.98 26.00
N ASP A 61 -1.16 30.94 25.39
CA ASP A 61 -1.83 31.91 24.55
C ASP A 61 -1.38 31.69 23.08
N ASP A 62 -2.34 31.60 22.14
CA ASP A 62 -2.15 31.47 20.69
C ASP A 62 -1.14 30.37 20.21
N GLY A 63 -1.04 29.29 20.93
CA GLY A 63 -0.18 28.16 20.54
C GLY A 63 1.29 28.28 20.99
N TRP A 64 1.59 29.18 21.90
CA TRP A 64 2.89 29.32 22.54
C TRP A 64 2.86 28.76 23.97
N SER A 65 3.94 28.15 24.39
CA SER A 65 4.14 27.72 25.78
C SER A 65 5.33 28.40 26.39
N SER A 66 5.14 29.01 27.54
CA SER A 66 6.20 29.67 28.32
C SER A 66 6.26 29.12 29.74
N GLY A 67 7.43 29.03 30.30
CA GLY A 67 7.63 28.59 31.67
C GLY A 67 8.91 29.14 32.27
N ALA A 68 8.96 29.16 33.60
CA ALA A 68 10.15 29.59 34.34
C ALA A 68 10.51 28.57 35.42
N PHE A 69 11.81 28.30 35.58
CA PHE A 69 12.35 27.42 36.60
C PHE A 69 13.39 28.16 37.46
N ILE A 70 13.43 27.84 38.73
CA ILE A 70 14.48 28.31 39.63
C ILE A 70 15.49 27.18 39.82
N LEU A 71 16.74 27.44 39.44
CA LEU A 71 17.86 26.52 39.53
C LEU A 71 18.81 26.96 40.65
N LYS A 72 19.09 26.06 41.60
CA LYS A 72 20.05 26.33 42.68
C LYS A 72 21.31 25.50 42.47
N PHE A 73 22.46 26.16 42.33
CA PHE A 73 23.75 25.53 42.14
C PHE A 73 24.36 25.05 43.46
N LEU A 74 24.85 23.79 43.47
CA LEU A 74 25.66 23.29 44.58
C LEU A 74 27.15 23.65 44.41
N PRO A 75 27.88 24.09 45.45
CA PRO A 75 29.12 24.84 45.29
C PRO A 75 30.41 24.03 45.03
N ASN A 76 30.38 22.74 44.69
CA ASN A 76 31.59 21.91 44.82
C ASN A 76 32.06 21.11 43.58
N GLU A 77 31.70 21.47 42.35
CA GLU A 77 32.29 20.80 41.17
C GLU A 77 33.19 21.74 40.36
N THR A 78 34.34 21.21 39.92
CA THR A 78 35.26 21.99 39.07
C THR A 78 34.69 22.19 37.68
N LEU A 79 34.99 23.32 37.06
CA LEU A 79 34.50 23.71 35.72
C LEU A 79 34.80 22.65 34.62
N ARG A 80 35.77 21.78 34.88
CA ARG A 80 36.18 20.68 33.98
C ARG A 80 35.20 19.52 34.05
N ASP A 81 34.81 19.12 35.26
CA ASP A 81 33.89 18.01 35.50
C ASP A 81 32.48 18.39 34.97
N GLN A 82 32.06 19.63 35.14
CA GLN A 82 30.82 20.16 34.57
C GLN A 82 30.79 20.10 33.04
N LYS A 83 31.88 20.42 32.35
CA LYS A 83 31.94 20.32 30.88
C LYS A 83 31.85 18.90 30.40
N GLU A 84 32.43 17.93 31.09
CA GLU A 84 32.38 16.51 30.76
C GLU A 84 30.95 15.95 30.99
N ILE A 85 30.34 16.30 32.12
CA ILE A 85 28.94 15.94 32.42
C ILE A 85 28.01 16.51 31.35
N ILE A 86 28.17 17.78 30.95
CA ILE A 86 27.39 18.42 29.88
C ILE A 86 27.53 17.67 28.55
N ALA A 87 28.76 17.31 28.17
CA ALA A 87 29.05 16.61 26.92
C ALA A 87 28.39 15.22 26.90
N ASN A 88 28.55 14.45 27.98
CA ASN A 88 27.98 13.10 28.11
C ASN A 88 26.46 13.12 28.15
N THR A 89 25.83 14.08 28.79
CA THR A 89 24.36 14.17 28.82
C THR A 89 23.79 14.61 27.49
N ARG A 90 24.46 15.53 26.77
CA ARG A 90 24.08 15.87 25.38
C ARG A 90 24.18 14.67 24.45
N LEU A 91 25.23 13.87 24.59
CA LEU A 91 25.42 12.65 23.80
C LEU A 91 24.29 11.65 24.05
N LYS A 92 24.01 11.34 25.32
CA LYS A 92 22.89 10.43 25.70
C LYS A 92 21.52 10.92 25.23
N ALA A 93 21.26 12.23 25.36
CA ALA A 93 20.02 12.82 24.87
C ALA A 93 19.91 12.75 23.35
N HIS A 94 21.01 12.96 22.63
CA HIS A 94 21.06 12.83 21.17
C HIS A 94 20.87 11.37 20.73
N GLU A 95 21.52 10.42 21.39
CA GLU A 95 21.33 8.98 21.15
C GLU A 95 19.88 8.55 21.39
N GLY A 96 19.28 8.99 22.49
CA GLY A 96 17.87 8.68 22.80
C GLY A 96 16.91 9.26 21.76
N LEU A 97 17.14 10.52 21.34
CA LEU A 97 16.34 11.14 20.29
C LEU A 97 16.49 10.43 18.94
N MET A 98 17.73 10.09 18.58
CA MET A 98 18.03 9.38 17.34
C MET A 98 17.35 7.99 17.33
N LYS A 99 17.43 7.27 18.45
CA LYS A 99 16.76 5.98 18.61
C LYS A 99 15.24 6.11 18.44
N ALA A 100 14.61 7.08 19.09
CA ALA A 100 13.17 7.31 18.96
C ALA A 100 12.76 7.68 17.52
N VAL A 101 13.58 8.48 16.82
CA VAL A 101 13.34 8.83 15.40
C VAL A 101 13.47 7.61 14.50
N LEU A 102 14.46 6.75 14.75
CA LEU A 102 14.63 5.50 13.99
C LEU A 102 13.46 4.54 14.21
N GLU A 103 13.05 4.33 15.46
CA GLU A 103 11.91 3.47 15.80
C GLU A 103 10.60 3.99 15.16
N ASP A 104 10.38 5.32 15.15
CA ASP A 104 9.20 5.90 14.47
C ASP A 104 9.27 5.74 12.95
N ALA A 105 10.46 5.90 12.35
CA ALA A 105 10.68 5.71 10.93
C ALA A 105 10.47 4.24 10.51
N GLU A 106 10.98 3.29 11.28
CA GLU A 106 10.78 1.86 11.06
C GLU A 106 9.30 1.48 11.15
N ARG A 107 8.61 1.95 12.19
CA ARG A 107 7.16 1.72 12.34
C ARG A 107 6.36 2.28 11.16
N LYS A 108 6.65 3.50 10.71
CA LYS A 108 5.99 4.11 9.54
C LYS A 108 6.28 3.34 8.26
N LYS A 109 7.51 2.84 8.11
CA LYS A 109 7.88 2.00 6.98
C LYS A 109 7.06 0.71 6.95
N GLU A 110 7.00 -0.02 8.08
CA GLU A 110 6.22 -1.25 8.21
C GLU A 110 4.71 -1.01 7.94
N GLU A 111 4.17 0.11 8.45
CA GLU A 111 2.78 0.47 8.20
C GLU A 111 2.54 0.76 6.70
N THR A 112 3.44 1.48 6.05
CA THR A 112 3.37 1.76 4.62
C THR A 112 3.49 0.49 3.78
N GLU A 113 4.43 -0.39 4.11
CA GLU A 113 4.59 -1.69 3.45
C GLU A 113 3.33 -2.56 3.60
N ARG A 114 2.75 -2.61 4.80
CA ARG A 114 1.50 -3.34 5.04
C ARG A 114 0.33 -2.77 4.23
N LEU A 115 0.21 -1.45 4.16
CA LEU A 115 -0.82 -0.80 3.35
C LEU A 115 -0.61 -1.07 1.85
N SER A 116 0.63 -1.00 1.38
CA SER A 116 1.00 -1.33 0.00
C SER A 116 0.60 -2.75 -0.37
N VAL A 117 0.97 -3.75 0.44
CA VAL A 117 0.59 -5.16 0.22
C VAL A 117 -0.93 -5.37 0.20
N ASN A 118 -1.67 -4.65 1.05
CA ASN A 118 -3.12 -4.75 1.05
C ASN A 118 -3.74 -4.10 -0.20
N LEU A 119 -3.24 -2.95 -0.63
CA LEU A 119 -3.69 -2.27 -1.85
C LEU A 119 -3.34 -3.04 -3.11
N ALA A 120 -2.22 -3.77 -3.12
CA ALA A 120 -1.82 -4.62 -4.24
C ALA A 120 -2.88 -5.66 -4.63
N LYS A 121 -3.73 -6.08 -3.68
CA LYS A 121 -4.82 -7.04 -3.96
C LYS A 121 -5.99 -6.45 -4.76
N TYR A 122 -6.09 -5.13 -4.83
CA TYR A 122 -7.17 -4.41 -5.53
C TYR A 122 -6.73 -3.75 -6.82
N LEU A 123 -5.43 -3.83 -7.14
CA LEU A 123 -4.84 -3.27 -8.35
C LEU A 123 -4.19 -4.37 -9.17
N PRO A 124 -4.15 -4.26 -10.51
CA PRO A 124 -3.29 -5.13 -11.32
C PRO A 124 -1.84 -5.03 -10.80
N PRO A 125 -1.12 -6.17 -10.64
CA PRO A 125 0.23 -6.17 -10.07
C PRO A 125 1.19 -5.19 -10.76
N GLN A 126 1.13 -5.12 -12.07
CA GLN A 126 1.98 -4.24 -12.89
C GLN A 126 1.65 -2.75 -12.63
N VAL A 127 0.38 -2.41 -12.40
CA VAL A 127 -0.06 -1.05 -12.05
C VAL A 127 0.39 -0.68 -10.64
N HIS A 128 0.27 -1.62 -9.70
CA HIS A 128 0.76 -1.43 -8.33
C HIS A 128 2.27 -1.16 -8.32
N GLU A 129 3.07 -1.98 -9.01
CA GLU A 129 4.52 -1.82 -9.09
C GLU A 129 4.91 -0.47 -9.72
N ALA A 130 4.27 -0.08 -10.81
CA ALA A 130 4.52 1.18 -11.50
C ALA A 130 4.14 2.42 -10.64
N ILE A 131 3.08 2.34 -9.81
CA ILE A 131 2.72 3.42 -8.87
C ILE A 131 3.79 3.56 -7.77
N PHE A 132 4.24 2.45 -7.20
CA PHE A 132 5.20 2.48 -6.08
C PHE A 132 6.64 2.75 -6.54
N SER A 133 7.01 2.44 -7.79
CA SER A 133 8.29 2.86 -8.38
C SER A 133 8.32 4.35 -8.77
N GLY A 134 7.15 5.03 -8.78
CA GLY A 134 7.03 6.41 -9.23
C GLY A 134 7.06 6.59 -10.75
N GLU A 135 7.00 5.52 -11.52
CA GLU A 135 6.99 5.54 -12.99
C GLU A 135 5.60 5.73 -13.58
N PHE A 136 4.55 5.54 -12.76
CA PHE A 136 3.17 5.62 -13.19
C PHE A 136 2.60 7.02 -13.02
N ASP A 137 2.20 7.64 -14.13
CA ASP A 137 1.41 8.87 -14.11
C ASP A 137 -0.03 8.54 -13.69
N THR A 138 -0.44 9.02 -12.53
CA THR A 138 -1.82 8.87 -12.02
C THR A 138 -2.83 9.78 -12.71
N GLY A 139 -2.43 10.52 -13.75
CA GLY A 139 -3.34 11.31 -14.57
C GLY A 139 -4.27 10.46 -15.44
N ILE A 140 -5.34 11.09 -15.96
CA ILE A 140 -6.21 10.48 -16.97
C ILE A 140 -5.47 10.47 -18.32
N THR A 141 -4.66 9.44 -18.54
CA THR A 141 -3.87 9.26 -19.76
C THR A 141 -4.20 7.92 -20.41
N THR A 142 -4.34 7.93 -21.74
CA THR A 142 -4.62 6.72 -22.52
C THR A 142 -3.70 6.62 -23.72
N LYS A 143 -3.35 5.39 -24.09
CA LYS A 143 -2.53 5.08 -25.27
C LYS A 143 -3.30 4.13 -26.20
N ARG A 144 -3.13 4.29 -27.51
CA ARG A 144 -3.63 3.32 -28.46
C ARG A 144 -2.60 2.22 -28.68
N ARG A 145 -2.97 0.97 -28.35
CA ARG A 145 -2.11 -0.22 -28.46
C ARG A 145 -2.85 -1.35 -29.18
N LYS A 146 -2.10 -2.19 -29.87
CA LYS A 146 -2.63 -3.47 -30.36
C LYS A 146 -2.43 -4.50 -29.27
N LEU A 147 -3.52 -5.02 -28.74
CA LEU A 147 -3.57 -5.89 -27.55
C LEU A 147 -4.22 -7.22 -27.93
N THR A 148 -3.84 -8.28 -27.22
CA THR A 148 -4.61 -9.53 -27.25
C THR A 148 -5.47 -9.59 -25.99
N ILE A 149 -6.78 -9.66 -26.20
CA ILE A 149 -7.83 -9.58 -25.17
C ILE A 149 -8.40 -10.96 -24.97
N PHE A 150 -8.63 -11.32 -23.72
CA PHE A 150 -9.19 -12.62 -23.34
C PHE A 150 -10.35 -12.43 -22.37
N PHE A 151 -11.40 -13.22 -22.58
CA PHE A 151 -12.51 -13.40 -21.66
C PHE A 151 -12.67 -14.88 -21.33
N SER A 152 -12.97 -15.17 -20.08
CA SER A 152 -13.53 -16.45 -19.66
C SER A 152 -14.77 -16.24 -18.81
N ASP A 153 -15.71 -17.16 -18.88
CA ASP A 153 -16.98 -17.11 -18.16
C ASP A 153 -17.39 -18.54 -17.77
N ILE A 154 -18.10 -18.70 -16.66
CA ILE A 154 -18.60 -20.00 -16.21
C ILE A 154 -19.94 -20.26 -16.90
N SER A 155 -19.99 -21.34 -17.67
CA SER A 155 -21.20 -21.74 -18.38
C SER A 155 -22.33 -22.08 -17.40
N ASN A 156 -23.51 -21.49 -17.59
CA ASN A 156 -24.70 -21.71 -16.74
C ASN A 156 -24.50 -21.37 -15.26
N PHE A 157 -23.64 -20.40 -14.95
CA PHE A 157 -23.30 -20.02 -13.59
C PHE A 157 -24.53 -19.76 -12.70
N THR A 158 -25.53 -19.01 -13.19
CA THR A 158 -26.75 -18.73 -12.44
C THR A 158 -27.44 -20.01 -11.95
N SER A 159 -27.63 -21.00 -12.81
CA SER A 159 -28.24 -22.27 -12.44
C SER A 159 -27.38 -23.09 -11.47
N THR A 160 -26.05 -23.09 -11.68
CA THR A 160 -25.13 -23.83 -10.79
C THR A 160 -25.05 -23.15 -9.42
N SER A 161 -25.06 -21.82 -9.38
CA SER A 161 -25.01 -21.06 -8.13
C SER A 161 -26.27 -21.19 -7.27
N GLU A 162 -27.46 -21.34 -7.89
CA GLU A 162 -28.72 -21.61 -7.20
C GLU A 162 -28.75 -22.98 -6.49
N GLY A 163 -27.97 -23.94 -6.99
CA GLY A 163 -27.86 -25.29 -6.42
C GLY A 163 -26.84 -25.41 -5.26
N LEU A 164 -26.06 -24.41 -4.99
CA LEU A 164 -25.00 -24.41 -3.94
C LEU A 164 -25.38 -23.60 -2.72
N GLN A 165 -24.87 -24.00 -1.56
CA GLN A 165 -24.89 -23.11 -0.39
C GLN A 165 -23.95 -21.92 -0.63
N PRO A 166 -24.30 -20.72 -0.11
CA PRO A 166 -23.48 -19.50 -0.36
C PRO A 166 -22.01 -19.63 0.04
N GLU A 167 -21.72 -20.37 1.10
CA GLU A 167 -20.36 -20.62 1.59
C GLU A 167 -19.57 -21.51 0.63
N ASP A 168 -20.20 -22.57 0.11
CA ASP A 168 -19.59 -23.48 -0.87
C ASP A 168 -19.37 -22.76 -2.20
N LEU A 169 -20.36 -22.00 -2.67
CA LEU A 169 -20.23 -21.16 -3.86
C LEU A 169 -19.04 -20.22 -3.74
N THR A 170 -18.94 -19.49 -2.62
CA THR A 170 -17.85 -18.55 -2.36
C THR A 170 -16.49 -19.27 -2.36
N ARG A 171 -16.41 -20.45 -1.75
CA ARG A 171 -15.19 -21.26 -1.69
C ARG A 171 -14.74 -21.70 -3.06
N TYR A 172 -15.62 -22.31 -3.86
CA TYR A 172 -15.30 -22.83 -5.20
C TYR A 172 -14.99 -21.70 -6.18
N LEU A 173 -15.73 -20.58 -6.11
CA LEU A 173 -15.51 -19.44 -6.98
C LEU A 173 -14.17 -18.75 -6.67
N ASN A 174 -13.82 -18.58 -5.40
CA ASN A 174 -12.53 -18.02 -5.02
C ASN A 174 -11.36 -18.95 -5.40
N GLU A 175 -11.53 -20.26 -5.28
CA GLU A 175 -10.51 -21.22 -5.73
C GLU A 175 -10.34 -21.15 -7.25
N TYR A 176 -11.45 -21.09 -8.01
CA TYR A 176 -11.43 -20.86 -9.45
C TYR A 176 -10.66 -19.59 -9.82
N PHE A 177 -11.02 -18.45 -9.24
CA PHE A 177 -10.35 -17.18 -9.54
C PHE A 177 -8.87 -17.22 -9.16
N SER A 178 -8.50 -17.80 -8.03
CA SER A 178 -7.11 -17.90 -7.62
C SER A 178 -6.28 -18.68 -8.63
N GLU A 179 -6.73 -19.85 -9.01
CA GLU A 179 -6.03 -20.71 -9.95
C GLU A 179 -5.94 -20.10 -11.36
N MET A 180 -7.02 -19.47 -11.84
CA MET A 180 -7.01 -18.80 -13.15
C MET A 180 -6.15 -17.55 -13.16
N THR A 181 -6.14 -16.81 -12.05
CA THR A 181 -5.29 -15.62 -11.89
C THR A 181 -3.81 -15.99 -11.87
N ASP A 182 -3.43 -17.02 -11.13
CA ASP A 182 -2.03 -17.48 -11.07
C ASP A 182 -1.55 -17.88 -12.47
N ILE A 183 -2.37 -18.63 -13.22
CA ILE A 183 -2.05 -18.99 -14.60
C ILE A 183 -1.93 -17.75 -15.50
N ALA A 184 -2.81 -16.77 -15.35
CA ALA A 184 -2.76 -15.55 -16.16
C ALA A 184 -1.48 -14.75 -15.90
N LEU A 185 -1.12 -14.56 -14.63
CA LEU A 185 0.09 -13.83 -14.22
C LEU A 185 1.36 -14.56 -14.66
N ASP A 186 1.42 -15.89 -14.53
CA ASP A 186 2.55 -16.71 -14.98
C ASP A 186 2.83 -16.59 -16.50
N HIS A 187 1.78 -16.29 -17.27
CA HIS A 187 1.90 -16.04 -18.72
C HIS A 187 2.13 -14.58 -19.08
N GLY A 188 2.17 -13.67 -18.10
CA GLY A 188 2.40 -12.23 -18.33
C GLY A 188 1.15 -11.46 -18.74
N ALA A 189 -0.05 -11.96 -18.40
CA ALA A 189 -1.31 -11.24 -18.62
C ALA A 189 -1.47 -10.10 -17.61
N THR A 190 -2.12 -9.02 -18.05
CA THR A 190 -2.64 -7.98 -17.17
C THR A 190 -4.08 -8.30 -16.83
N ILE A 191 -4.38 -8.49 -15.54
CA ILE A 191 -5.74 -8.71 -15.06
C ILE A 191 -6.47 -7.36 -15.10
N ASP A 192 -7.53 -7.28 -15.92
CA ASP A 192 -8.35 -6.06 -15.97
C ASP A 192 -9.35 -6.05 -14.81
N LYS A 193 -10.27 -7.02 -14.81
CA LYS A 193 -11.31 -7.15 -13.77
C LYS A 193 -12.00 -8.50 -13.81
N TYR A 194 -12.69 -8.79 -12.70
CA TYR A 194 -13.73 -9.82 -12.67
C TYR A 194 -15.10 -9.16 -12.86
N ILE A 195 -15.97 -9.81 -13.64
CA ILE A 195 -17.33 -9.32 -13.95
C ILE A 195 -18.30 -10.45 -13.59
N GLY A 196 -18.75 -10.46 -12.32
CA GLY A 196 -19.50 -11.61 -11.79
C GLY A 196 -18.60 -12.85 -11.72
N ASP A 197 -18.90 -13.86 -12.50
CA ASP A 197 -18.12 -15.09 -12.66
C ASP A 197 -17.15 -15.07 -13.86
N ALA A 198 -17.18 -13.98 -14.65
CA ALA A 198 -16.29 -13.78 -15.78
C ALA A 198 -14.97 -13.14 -15.37
N MET A 199 -13.91 -13.49 -16.09
CA MET A 199 -12.58 -12.89 -15.97
C MET A 199 -12.18 -12.22 -17.27
N MET A 200 -11.73 -10.97 -17.20
CA MET A 200 -11.20 -10.23 -18.33
C MET A 200 -9.72 -9.95 -18.10
N VAL A 201 -8.89 -10.35 -19.06
CA VAL A 201 -7.45 -10.06 -19.06
C VAL A 201 -6.98 -9.64 -20.44
N PHE A 202 -5.81 -9.01 -20.51
CA PHE A 202 -5.20 -8.64 -21.79
C PHE A 202 -3.67 -8.76 -21.74
N PHE A 203 -3.05 -8.78 -22.93
CA PHE A 203 -1.62 -8.81 -23.14
C PHE A 203 -1.20 -7.64 -24.01
N GLY A 204 0.01 -7.10 -23.77
CA GLY A 204 0.60 -6.04 -24.58
C GLY A 204 0.67 -4.67 -23.92
N ASP A 205 0.20 -4.55 -22.68
CA ASP A 205 0.37 -3.34 -21.85
C ASP A 205 0.15 -3.70 -20.35
N PRO A 206 0.88 -3.12 -19.38
CA PRO A 206 2.00 -2.21 -19.56
C PRO A 206 3.22 -2.88 -20.18
N ASP A 207 3.41 -4.18 -19.97
CA ASP A 207 4.50 -4.97 -20.51
C ASP A 207 4.07 -5.66 -21.81
N SER A 208 4.97 -5.67 -22.80
CA SER A 208 4.76 -6.37 -24.07
C SER A 208 6.04 -7.05 -24.52
N LYS A 209 5.90 -8.29 -24.99
CA LYS A 209 6.97 -9.02 -25.68
C LYS A 209 6.82 -8.95 -27.20
N GLY A 210 5.90 -8.11 -27.69
CA GLY A 210 5.53 -7.96 -29.09
C GLY A 210 4.24 -8.71 -29.44
N GLU A 211 3.50 -8.19 -30.43
CA GLU A 211 2.14 -8.64 -30.78
C GLU A 211 2.01 -10.18 -30.95
N GLN A 212 3.02 -10.81 -31.57
CA GLN A 212 3.03 -12.26 -31.78
C GLN A 212 3.22 -13.04 -30.47
N GLU A 213 4.20 -12.66 -29.68
CA GLU A 213 4.48 -13.36 -28.42
C GLU A 213 3.37 -13.13 -27.40
N ASP A 214 2.75 -11.95 -27.38
CA ASP A 214 1.59 -11.63 -26.54
C ASP A 214 0.38 -12.49 -26.94
N ALA A 215 0.10 -12.66 -28.24
CA ALA A 215 -0.96 -13.54 -28.73
C ALA A 215 -0.68 -15.03 -28.40
N ARG A 216 0.56 -15.48 -28.59
CA ARG A 216 0.99 -16.85 -28.24
C ARG A 216 0.87 -17.11 -26.73
N ALA A 217 1.25 -16.15 -25.91
CA ALA A 217 1.13 -16.24 -24.46
C ALA A 217 -0.33 -16.38 -24.04
N CYS A 218 -1.23 -15.60 -24.65
CA CYS A 218 -2.66 -15.66 -24.42
C CYS A 218 -3.23 -17.05 -24.78
N VAL A 219 -2.87 -17.60 -25.94
CA VAL A 219 -3.33 -18.96 -26.35
C VAL A 219 -2.80 -20.04 -25.41
N LYS A 220 -1.52 -19.99 -25.03
CA LYS A 220 -0.93 -20.94 -24.07
C LYS A 220 -1.61 -20.85 -22.70
N MET A 221 -1.86 -19.64 -22.22
CA MET A 221 -2.62 -19.38 -21.00
C MET A 221 -4.01 -20.06 -21.07
N ALA A 222 -4.78 -19.81 -22.13
CA ALA A 222 -6.12 -20.38 -22.31
C ALA A 222 -6.11 -21.92 -22.30
N LEU A 223 -5.14 -22.53 -22.97
CA LEU A 223 -4.96 -23.99 -22.96
C LEU A 223 -4.64 -24.50 -21.56
N LYS A 224 -3.74 -23.81 -20.84
CA LYS A 224 -3.39 -24.18 -19.45
C LYS A 224 -4.57 -24.01 -18.49
N MET A 225 -5.37 -22.95 -18.66
CA MET A 225 -6.60 -22.74 -17.87
C MET A 225 -7.61 -23.86 -18.13
N ARG A 226 -7.80 -24.28 -19.39
CA ARG A 226 -8.67 -25.41 -19.73
C ARG A 226 -8.24 -26.72 -19.07
N ASP A 227 -6.95 -27.00 -19.09
CA ASP A 227 -6.42 -28.21 -18.47
C ASP A 227 -6.59 -28.14 -16.95
N ARG A 228 -6.31 -26.96 -16.34
CA ARG A 228 -6.44 -26.76 -14.88
C ARG A 228 -7.87 -26.86 -14.40
N ILE A 229 -8.85 -26.33 -15.14
CA ILE A 229 -10.25 -26.44 -14.75
C ILE A 229 -10.71 -27.92 -14.74
N SER A 230 -10.20 -28.75 -15.65
CA SER A 230 -10.47 -30.19 -15.63
C SER A 230 -9.97 -30.85 -14.33
N ASP A 231 -8.75 -30.50 -13.86
CA ASP A 231 -8.23 -30.99 -12.60
C ASP A 231 -9.08 -30.53 -11.40
N LEU A 232 -9.54 -29.27 -11.45
CA LEU A 232 -10.42 -28.72 -10.41
C LEU A 232 -11.79 -29.39 -10.38
N GLN A 233 -12.38 -29.70 -11.55
CA GLN A 233 -13.62 -30.44 -11.66
C GLN A 233 -13.52 -31.79 -10.97
N ASP A 234 -12.47 -32.56 -11.23
CA ASP A 234 -12.20 -33.85 -10.59
C ASP A 234 -12.06 -33.74 -9.08
N LYS A 235 -11.40 -32.67 -8.62
CA LYS A 235 -11.23 -32.36 -7.19
C LYS A 235 -12.58 -32.04 -6.55
N TRP A 236 -13.35 -31.15 -7.14
CA TRP A 236 -14.63 -30.68 -6.62
C TRP A 236 -15.71 -31.76 -6.60
N GLN A 237 -15.75 -32.65 -7.61
CA GLN A 237 -16.61 -33.81 -7.58
C GLN A 237 -16.33 -34.73 -6.39
N LYS A 238 -15.04 -34.98 -6.08
CA LYS A 238 -14.66 -35.77 -4.90
C LYS A 238 -15.03 -35.07 -3.58
N GLN A 239 -15.24 -33.76 -3.61
CA GLN A 239 -15.69 -32.96 -2.45
C GLN A 239 -17.22 -32.83 -2.35
N GLY A 240 -17.97 -33.43 -3.31
CA GLY A 240 -19.44 -33.43 -3.31
C GLY A 240 -20.07 -32.35 -4.19
N PHE A 241 -19.29 -31.61 -4.97
CA PHE A 241 -19.84 -30.69 -5.97
C PHE A 241 -20.22 -31.47 -7.23
N ALA A 242 -21.51 -31.84 -7.35
CA ALA A 242 -21.98 -32.77 -8.39
C ALA A 242 -21.79 -32.23 -9.82
N ASP A 243 -22.09 -30.94 -10.03
CA ASP A 243 -22.00 -30.27 -11.33
C ASP A 243 -20.95 -29.12 -11.27
N PRO A 244 -19.65 -29.46 -11.31
CA PRO A 244 -18.58 -28.46 -11.21
C PRO A 244 -18.58 -27.43 -12.33
N PHE A 245 -17.98 -26.29 -12.09
CA PHE A 245 -17.89 -25.22 -13.08
C PHE A 245 -17.23 -25.68 -14.38
N VAL A 246 -17.87 -25.32 -15.49
CA VAL A 246 -17.33 -25.48 -16.85
C VAL A 246 -17.15 -24.10 -17.44
N ILE A 247 -15.94 -23.76 -17.89
CA ILE A 247 -15.66 -22.46 -18.47
C ILE A 247 -15.71 -22.47 -19.98
N ARG A 248 -16.03 -21.33 -20.55
CA ARG A 248 -15.88 -21.03 -21.98
C ARG A 248 -14.96 -19.82 -22.10
N MET A 249 -14.22 -19.76 -23.19
CA MET A 249 -13.16 -18.76 -23.37
C MET A 249 -13.21 -18.15 -24.75
N GLY A 250 -12.95 -16.84 -24.83
CA GLY A 250 -12.87 -16.11 -26.08
C GLY A 250 -11.67 -15.18 -26.11
N MET A 251 -11.00 -15.03 -27.26
CA MET A 251 -9.88 -14.12 -27.41
C MET A 251 -9.87 -13.43 -28.76
N ASN A 252 -9.41 -12.17 -28.76
CA ASN A 252 -9.30 -11.34 -29.94
C ASN A 252 -8.06 -10.44 -29.86
N THR A 253 -7.42 -10.19 -30.98
CA THR A 253 -6.29 -9.28 -31.08
C THR A 253 -6.66 -8.05 -31.92
N GLY A 254 -6.44 -6.85 -31.38
CA GLY A 254 -6.76 -5.62 -32.10
C GLY A 254 -6.41 -4.36 -31.35
N TYR A 255 -6.68 -3.22 -31.97
CA TYR A 255 -6.35 -1.91 -31.42
C TYR A 255 -7.36 -1.44 -30.38
N CYS A 256 -6.88 -1.22 -29.14
CA CYS A 256 -7.66 -0.64 -28.05
C CYS A 256 -6.98 0.63 -27.52
N ASN A 257 -7.74 1.44 -26.81
CA ASN A 257 -7.20 2.45 -25.94
C ASN A 257 -6.99 1.82 -24.56
N VAL A 258 -5.78 1.86 -24.05
CA VAL A 258 -5.38 1.35 -22.72
C VAL A 258 -4.90 2.50 -21.86
N GLY A 259 -5.20 2.49 -20.59
CA GLY A 259 -4.78 3.50 -19.61
C GLY A 259 -5.79 3.73 -18.52
N ASN A 260 -5.68 4.92 -17.89
CA ASN A 260 -6.55 5.32 -16.79
C ASN A 260 -7.85 5.93 -17.32
N PHE A 261 -8.96 5.34 -16.95
CA PHE A 261 -10.31 5.84 -17.24
C PHE A 261 -11.06 6.08 -15.95
N GLY A 262 -11.87 7.14 -15.90
CA GLY A 262 -12.71 7.41 -14.77
C GLY A 262 -12.83 8.90 -14.46
N SER A 263 -12.91 9.22 -13.18
CA SER A 263 -12.98 10.59 -12.66
C SER A 263 -11.81 10.84 -11.71
N ASP A 264 -11.64 12.11 -11.30
CA ASP A 264 -10.61 12.50 -10.31
C ASP A 264 -10.73 11.74 -8.97
N GLN A 265 -11.92 11.21 -8.67
CA GLN A 265 -12.17 10.46 -7.43
C GLN A 265 -12.01 8.94 -7.58
N ARG A 266 -12.08 8.42 -8.81
CA ARG A 266 -12.01 6.98 -9.07
C ARG A 266 -11.46 6.73 -10.47
N LEU A 267 -10.27 6.19 -10.54
CA LEU A 267 -9.61 5.73 -11.75
C LEU A 267 -9.59 4.21 -11.82
N THR A 268 -9.68 3.70 -13.02
CA THR A 268 -9.50 2.28 -13.32
C THR A 268 -8.55 2.15 -14.49
N TYR A 269 -7.48 1.41 -14.32
CA TYR A 269 -6.62 1.02 -15.43
C TYR A 269 -7.31 -0.09 -16.21
N THR A 270 -7.65 0.16 -17.46
CA THR A 270 -8.48 -0.75 -18.28
C THR A 270 -8.27 -0.48 -19.75
N ILE A 271 -8.88 -1.33 -20.58
CA ILE A 271 -8.89 -1.19 -22.04
C ILE A 271 -10.31 -0.90 -22.54
N ILE A 272 -10.41 -0.03 -23.54
CA ILE A 272 -11.67 0.32 -24.21
C ILE A 272 -11.49 0.26 -25.72
N GLY A 273 -12.43 -0.42 -26.39
CA GLY A 273 -12.46 -0.52 -27.86
C GLY A 273 -13.47 -1.54 -28.35
N SER A 274 -13.77 -1.51 -29.65
CA SER A 274 -14.62 -2.50 -30.33
C SER A 274 -14.06 -3.91 -30.21
N GLU A 275 -12.75 -4.04 -30.15
CA GLU A 275 -12.04 -5.33 -30.08
C GLU A 275 -12.31 -6.07 -28.76
N VAL A 276 -12.56 -5.33 -27.68
CA VAL A 276 -12.99 -5.91 -26.39
C VAL A 276 -14.33 -6.62 -26.54
N ASN A 277 -15.28 -5.99 -27.23
CA ASN A 277 -16.60 -6.55 -27.47
C ASN A 277 -16.54 -7.80 -28.38
N ILE A 278 -15.57 -7.83 -29.32
CA ILE A 278 -15.35 -9.02 -30.18
C ILE A 278 -14.88 -10.19 -29.32
N ALA A 279 -13.88 -9.99 -28.43
CA ALA A 279 -13.39 -11.02 -27.53
C ALA A 279 -14.52 -11.58 -26.64
N GLN A 280 -15.35 -10.70 -26.07
CA GLN A 280 -16.52 -11.10 -25.26
C GLN A 280 -17.55 -11.89 -26.08
N ARG A 281 -17.85 -11.48 -27.32
CA ARG A 281 -18.77 -12.23 -28.18
C ARG A 281 -18.22 -13.60 -28.55
N LEU A 282 -16.91 -13.73 -28.77
CA LEU A 282 -16.28 -15.03 -29.03
C LEU A 282 -16.41 -15.94 -27.80
N GLU A 283 -16.16 -15.40 -26.59
CA GLU A 283 -16.38 -16.12 -25.34
C GLU A 283 -17.84 -16.61 -25.26
N ALA A 284 -18.84 -15.72 -25.43
CA ALA A 284 -20.25 -16.04 -25.33
C ALA A 284 -20.71 -17.06 -26.40
N SER A 285 -20.02 -17.15 -27.53
CA SER A 285 -20.31 -18.09 -28.63
C SER A 285 -19.55 -19.40 -28.50
N ALA A 286 -18.60 -19.51 -27.58
CA ALA A 286 -17.83 -20.72 -27.34
C ALA A 286 -18.73 -21.80 -26.70
N GLN A 287 -18.53 -23.06 -27.11
CA GLN A 287 -19.15 -24.18 -26.42
C GLN A 287 -18.59 -24.32 -25.00
N PRO A 288 -19.36 -24.83 -24.04
CA PRO A 288 -18.81 -25.15 -22.71
C PRO A 288 -17.54 -26.02 -22.83
N GLY A 289 -16.48 -25.64 -22.14
CA GLY A 289 -15.16 -26.26 -22.26
C GLY A 289 -14.34 -25.79 -23.48
N GLY A 290 -14.94 -24.99 -24.37
CA GLY A 290 -14.34 -24.55 -25.63
C GLY A 290 -13.57 -23.23 -25.53
N ILE A 291 -12.70 -23.03 -26.51
CA ILE A 291 -11.91 -21.82 -26.73
C ILE A 291 -12.17 -21.31 -28.14
N LEU A 292 -12.65 -20.08 -28.28
CA LEU A 292 -12.77 -19.43 -29.58
C LEU A 292 -11.79 -18.28 -29.71
N MET A 293 -11.18 -18.11 -30.86
CA MET A 293 -10.32 -16.99 -31.16
C MET A 293 -10.66 -16.36 -32.51
N SER A 294 -10.39 -15.06 -32.64
CA SER A 294 -10.49 -14.39 -33.93
C SER A 294 -9.39 -14.84 -34.88
N TYR A 295 -9.60 -14.60 -36.19
CA TYR A 295 -8.55 -14.83 -37.17
C TYR A 295 -7.30 -14.01 -36.92
N GLU A 296 -7.44 -12.78 -36.43
CA GLU A 296 -6.31 -11.92 -36.06
C GLU A 296 -5.45 -12.55 -34.96
N THR A 297 -6.08 -13.10 -33.91
CA THR A 297 -5.34 -13.83 -32.86
C THR A 297 -4.65 -15.06 -33.42
N TYR A 298 -5.38 -15.83 -34.25
CA TYR A 298 -4.82 -17.03 -34.89
C TYR A 298 -3.62 -16.73 -35.78
N ALA A 299 -3.68 -15.65 -36.54
CA ALA A 299 -2.59 -15.25 -37.43
C ALA A 299 -1.30 -14.79 -36.70
N HIS A 300 -1.45 -14.35 -35.46
CA HIS A 300 -0.32 -13.97 -34.61
C HIS A 300 0.18 -15.12 -33.71
N ALA A 301 -0.65 -16.12 -33.41
CA ALA A 301 -0.28 -17.25 -32.55
C ALA A 301 0.45 -18.35 -33.34
#